data_fef45b0bba1e6d21fe328fc625693f3f
#
_entry.id   fef45b0bba1e6d21fe328fc625693f3f
#
_cell.length_a   1.000
_cell.length_b   1.000
_cell.length_c   1.000
_cell.angle_alpha   90.00
_cell.angle_beta   90.00
_cell.angle_gamma   90.00
#
_symmetry.space_group_name_H-M   'P 1'
#
loop_
_entity.id
_entity.type
_entity.pdbx_description
1 polymer ?
#
loop_
_entity_poly.entity_id
_entity_poly.type
_entity_poly.pdbx_seq_one_letter_code
_entity_poly.pdbx_strand_id
1 'polypeptide(L)'
;MQLIAMHGWAGDAQGWEPFHSAWSARGWTWQCGERGYGGQAPRPVAWQSGQGLKLVIAHSLGPHLLPASVLAQADAVVLLASFGAFLPGGASGRRLRSAVAAMASQL
;
A
#
# COMPACT_ATOMS: atom_id res chain seq x y z
N MET A 1 0.26 -12.96 6.98
CA MET A 1 -0.44 -11.91 6.24
C MET A 1 0.36 -11.55 5.00
N GLN A 2 -0.33 -11.38 3.90
CA GLN A 2 0.27 -10.88 2.67
C GLN A 2 0.01 -9.39 2.56
N LEU A 3 1.02 -8.65 2.13
CA LEU A 3 0.96 -7.22 1.92
C LEU A 3 1.38 -6.88 0.49
N ILE A 4 0.57 -6.10 -0.19
CA ILE A 4 0.95 -5.49 -1.46
C ILE A 4 1.02 -3.99 -1.24
N ALA A 5 2.17 -3.40 -1.54
CA ALA A 5 2.40 -1.98 -1.44
C ALA A 5 2.59 -1.38 -2.84
N MET A 6 1.95 -0.25 -3.10
CA MET A 6 2.06 0.42 -4.39
C MET A 6 2.34 1.90 -4.20
N HIS A 7 3.37 2.37 -4.89
CA HIS A 7 3.75 3.79 -4.88
C HIS A 7 2.76 4.65 -5.66
N GLY A 8 2.85 5.96 -5.49
CA GLY A 8 2.07 6.92 -6.23
C GLY A 8 2.75 7.39 -7.51
N TRP A 9 2.17 8.42 -8.14
CA TRP A 9 2.71 9.02 -9.34
C TRP A 9 4.12 9.55 -9.10
N ALA A 10 5.01 9.27 -10.03
CA ALA A 10 6.42 9.63 -9.97
C ALA A 10 7.19 8.99 -8.80
N GLY A 11 6.56 8.07 -8.06
CA GLY A 11 7.24 7.30 -7.03
C GLY A 11 7.89 6.05 -7.59
N ASP A 12 8.40 5.22 -6.69
CA ASP A 12 8.97 3.92 -7.03
C ASP A 12 8.86 2.95 -5.86
N ALA A 13 9.18 1.68 -6.12
CA ALA A 13 9.11 0.64 -5.11
C ALA A 13 10.08 0.85 -3.95
N GLN A 14 11.18 1.58 -4.17
CA GLN A 14 12.17 1.84 -3.14
C GLN A 14 11.62 2.73 -2.01
N GLY A 15 10.57 3.48 -2.27
CA GLY A 15 9.92 4.28 -1.25
C GLY A 15 9.40 3.47 -0.08
N TRP A 16 9.18 2.17 -0.25
CA TRP A 16 8.71 1.28 0.80
C TRP A 16 9.83 0.63 1.60
N GLU A 17 11.08 0.77 1.17
CA GLU A 17 12.22 0.11 1.81
C GLU A 17 12.33 0.37 3.31
N PRO A 18 12.08 1.60 3.81
CA PRO A 18 12.13 1.84 5.25
C PRO A 18 11.15 0.99 6.07
N PHE A 19 10.11 0.46 5.44
CA PHE A 19 9.10 -0.34 6.13
C PHE A 19 9.39 -1.83 6.12
N HIS A 20 10.33 -2.29 5.31
CA HIS A 20 10.57 -3.72 5.10
C HIS A 20 10.95 -4.45 6.39
N SER A 21 11.79 -3.83 7.23
CA SER A 21 12.21 -4.46 8.48
C SER A 21 11.04 -4.65 9.45
N ALA A 22 10.12 -3.68 9.51
CA ALA A 22 8.94 -3.79 10.35
C ALA A 22 8.02 -4.90 9.87
N TRP A 23 7.80 -5.01 8.56
CA TRP A 23 6.97 -6.07 7.99
C TRP A 23 7.60 -7.44 8.22
N SER A 24 8.90 -7.55 8.02
CA SER A 24 9.65 -8.78 8.25
C SER A 24 9.60 -9.22 9.71
N ALA A 25 9.74 -8.28 10.63
CA ALA A 25 9.68 -8.58 12.06
C ALA A 25 8.32 -9.14 12.49
N ARG A 26 7.26 -8.83 11.74
CA ARG A 26 5.91 -9.36 12.00
C ARG A 26 5.64 -10.67 11.26
N GLY A 27 6.59 -11.17 10.51
CA GLY A 27 6.41 -12.38 9.72
C GLY A 27 5.52 -12.20 8.51
N TRP A 28 5.32 -10.97 8.07
CA TRP A 28 4.51 -10.69 6.88
C TRP A 28 5.31 -10.92 5.61
N THR A 29 4.64 -11.41 4.58
CA THR A 29 5.20 -11.41 3.23
C THR A 29 4.70 -10.18 2.49
N TRP A 30 5.55 -9.59 1.66
CA TRP A 30 5.17 -8.39 0.93
C TRP A 30 5.67 -8.40 -0.50
N GLN A 31 4.97 -7.65 -1.33
CA GLN A 31 5.37 -7.34 -2.69
C GLN A 31 5.22 -5.83 -2.87
N CYS A 32 6.18 -5.21 -3.51
CA CYS A 32 6.09 -3.79 -3.86
C CYS A 32 5.96 -3.68 -5.36
N GLY A 33 4.84 -3.12 -5.81
CA GLY A 33 4.61 -2.88 -7.22
C GLY A 33 5.53 -1.78 -7.74
N GLU A 34 5.85 -1.82 -9.02
CA GLU A 34 6.69 -0.83 -9.68
C GLU A 34 6.07 -0.43 -11.01
N ARG A 35 5.75 0.83 -11.16
CA ARG A 35 5.18 1.36 -12.41
C ARG A 35 6.25 1.70 -13.44
N GLY A 36 7.46 2.04 -12.99
CA GLY A 36 8.57 2.31 -13.88
C GLY A 36 8.75 3.78 -14.27
N TYR A 37 8.26 4.72 -13.47
CA TYR A 37 8.40 6.15 -13.80
C TYR A 37 9.85 6.61 -13.92
N GLY A 38 10.74 6.05 -13.11
CA GLY A 38 12.16 6.41 -13.13
C GLY A 38 13.02 5.53 -14.03
N GLY A 39 12.41 4.78 -14.94
CA GLY A 39 13.13 3.88 -15.83
C GLY A 39 13.34 2.48 -15.28
N GLN A 40 12.88 2.21 -14.04
CA GLN A 40 12.93 0.87 -13.47
C GLN A 40 12.01 -0.06 -14.27
N ALA A 41 12.35 -1.34 -14.31
CA ALA A 41 11.48 -2.33 -14.91
C ALA A 41 10.16 -2.42 -14.12
N PRO A 42 9.00 -2.34 -14.78
CA PRO A 42 7.74 -2.54 -14.09
C PRO A 42 7.67 -3.92 -13.44
N ARG A 43 7.10 -3.97 -12.24
CA ARG A 43 6.89 -5.21 -11.49
C ARG A 43 5.41 -5.35 -11.18
N PRO A 44 4.70 -6.27 -11.83
CA PRO A 44 3.33 -6.56 -11.47
C PRO A 44 3.26 -7.27 -10.13
N VAL A 45 2.14 -7.13 -9.46
CA VAL A 45 1.87 -7.79 -8.18
C VAL A 45 0.66 -8.68 -8.30
N ALA A 46 0.65 -9.77 -7.55
CA ALA A 46 -0.48 -10.68 -7.49
C ALA A 46 -0.47 -11.39 -6.14
N TRP A 47 -1.66 -11.66 -5.61
CA TRP A 47 -1.77 -12.43 -4.38
C TRP A 47 -1.31 -13.86 -4.60
N GLN A 48 -0.55 -14.36 -3.65
CA GLN A 48 -0.16 -15.76 -3.64
C GLN A 48 -1.32 -16.58 -3.09
N SER A 49 -1.43 -17.83 -3.54
CA SER A 49 -2.41 -18.74 -2.99
C SER A 49 -2.06 -19.04 -1.54
N GLY A 50 -3.09 -19.20 -0.71
CA GLY A 50 -2.91 -19.48 0.71
C GLY A 50 -3.94 -18.75 1.54
N GLN A 51 -3.96 -19.09 2.81
CA GLN A 51 -4.86 -18.47 3.78
C GLN A 51 -4.15 -17.31 4.47
N GLY A 52 -4.92 -16.44 5.06
CA GLY A 52 -4.44 -15.30 5.78
C GLY A 52 -4.95 -14.00 5.19
N LEU A 53 -4.73 -12.93 5.91
CA LEU A 53 -5.20 -11.61 5.52
C LEU A 53 -4.40 -11.08 4.34
N LYS A 54 -5.09 -10.36 3.46
CA LYS A 54 -4.54 -9.68 2.31
C LYS A 54 -4.74 -8.18 2.48
N LEU A 55 -3.64 -7.46 2.61
CA LEU A 55 -3.64 -6.03 2.85
C LEU A 55 -2.97 -5.30 1.69
N VAL A 56 -3.60 -4.24 1.23
CA VAL A 56 -3.00 -3.31 0.27
C VAL A 56 -2.67 -2.01 0.99
N ILE A 57 -1.46 -1.52 0.82
CA ILE A 57 -1.07 -0.16 1.17
C ILE A 57 -0.74 0.56 -0.13
N ALA A 58 -1.44 1.63 -0.41
CA ALA A 58 -1.24 2.38 -1.63
C ALA A 58 -1.05 3.87 -1.32
N HIS A 59 -0.09 4.49 -1.98
CA HIS A 59 0.26 5.88 -1.78
C HIS A 59 -0.28 6.73 -2.92
N SER A 60 -1.04 7.76 -2.58
CA SER A 60 -1.56 8.74 -3.55
C SER A 60 -2.37 8.05 -4.67
N LEU A 61 -1.89 8.05 -5.91
CA LEU A 61 -2.54 7.40 -7.04
C LEU A 61 -2.30 5.90 -7.12
N GLY A 62 -1.57 5.33 -6.16
CA GLY A 62 -1.23 3.91 -6.16
C GLY A 62 -2.40 2.97 -6.43
N PRO A 63 -3.61 3.19 -5.86
CA PRO A 63 -4.73 2.29 -6.12
C PRO A 63 -5.09 2.19 -7.60
N HIS A 64 -4.90 3.26 -8.35
CA HIS A 64 -5.18 3.29 -9.79
C HIS A 64 -4.11 2.60 -10.63
N LEU A 65 -2.97 2.27 -10.02
CA LEU A 65 -1.86 1.58 -10.67
C LEU A 65 -1.92 0.07 -10.43
N LEU A 66 -2.86 -0.39 -9.61
CA LEU A 66 -3.04 -1.80 -9.30
C LEU A 66 -4.15 -2.42 -10.15
N PRO A 67 -4.03 -3.71 -10.52
CA PRO A 67 -5.13 -4.42 -11.15
C PRO A 67 -6.36 -4.42 -10.24
N ALA A 68 -7.53 -4.27 -10.83
CA ALA A 68 -8.78 -4.30 -10.08
C ALA A 68 -8.96 -5.59 -9.29
N SER A 69 -8.48 -6.72 -9.83
CA SER A 69 -8.56 -8.02 -9.17
C SER A 69 -7.75 -8.05 -7.86
N VAL A 70 -6.65 -7.32 -7.80
CA VAL A 70 -5.83 -7.22 -6.58
C VAL A 70 -6.62 -6.49 -5.49
N LEU A 71 -7.23 -5.37 -5.85
CA LEU A 71 -8.04 -4.61 -4.90
C LEU A 71 -9.28 -5.37 -4.46
N ALA A 72 -9.92 -6.08 -5.38
CA ALA A 72 -11.14 -6.83 -5.08
C ALA A 72 -10.92 -7.97 -4.10
N GLN A 73 -9.73 -8.56 -4.09
CA GLN A 73 -9.40 -9.67 -3.20
C GLN A 73 -8.79 -9.23 -1.88
N ALA A 74 -8.50 -7.96 -1.72
CA ALA A 74 -7.92 -7.45 -0.49
C ALA A 74 -8.94 -7.47 0.65
N ASP A 75 -8.49 -7.87 1.83
CA ASP A 75 -9.32 -7.78 3.04
C ASP A 75 -9.36 -6.35 3.57
N ALA A 76 -8.33 -5.58 3.33
CA ALA A 76 -8.26 -4.16 3.69
C ALA A 76 -7.37 -3.41 2.73
N VAL A 77 -7.70 -2.15 2.51
CA VAL A 77 -6.91 -1.23 1.69
C VAL A 77 -6.63 0.01 2.52
N VAL A 78 -5.37 0.35 2.67
CA VAL A 78 -4.93 1.56 3.36
C VAL A 78 -4.40 2.54 2.33
N LEU A 79 -4.98 3.72 2.30
CA LEU A 79 -4.56 4.77 1.39
C LEU A 79 -3.71 5.78 2.16
N LEU A 80 -2.48 5.94 1.72
CA LEU A 80 -1.57 6.94 2.26
C LEU A 80 -1.49 8.09 1.26
N ALA A 81 -1.98 9.25 1.66
CA ALA A 81 -1.85 10.46 0.86
C ALA A 81 -0.75 11.31 1.47
N SER A 82 0.34 11.48 0.74
CA SER A 82 1.48 12.26 1.22
C SER A 82 1.23 13.75 1.18
N PHE A 83 0.23 14.18 0.43
CA PHE A 83 -0.11 15.59 0.33
C PHE A 83 -1.29 15.86 1.24
N GLY A 84 -1.12 16.70 2.23
CA GLY A 84 -2.20 17.05 3.14
C GLY A 84 -3.46 17.55 2.43
N ALA A 85 -3.28 18.17 1.24
CA ALA A 85 -4.38 18.66 0.43
C ALA A 85 -5.28 17.54 -0.12
N PHE A 86 -4.79 16.30 -0.21
CA PHE A 86 -5.58 15.17 -0.68
C PHE A 86 -6.38 14.50 0.43
N LEU A 87 -6.12 14.85 1.67
CA LEU A 87 -6.94 14.34 2.77
C LEU A 87 -8.16 15.25 2.90
N PRO A 88 -9.37 14.71 2.71
CA PRO A 88 -10.57 15.54 2.86
C PRO A 88 -10.62 16.09 4.29
N GLY A 89 -11.13 17.29 4.42
CA GLY A 89 -11.41 17.86 5.73
C GLY A 89 -12.60 17.15 6.40
N GLY A 90 -12.82 17.44 7.67
CA GLY A 90 -13.99 16.94 8.39
C GLY A 90 -13.91 15.46 8.71
N ALA A 91 -15.07 14.81 8.73
CA ALA A 91 -15.19 13.41 9.18
C ALA A 91 -14.46 12.42 8.29
N SER A 92 -14.50 12.61 6.98
CA SER A 92 -13.83 11.72 6.02
C SER A 92 -12.32 11.73 6.20
N GLY A 93 -11.75 12.93 6.34
CA GLY A 93 -10.32 13.05 6.58
C GLY A 93 -9.90 12.41 7.91
N ARG A 94 -10.71 12.59 8.93
CA ARG A 94 -10.44 11.97 10.24
C ARG A 94 -10.50 10.46 10.19
N ARG A 95 -11.44 9.87 9.46
CA ARG A 95 -11.51 8.42 9.29
C ARG A 95 -10.28 7.87 8.61
N LEU A 96 -9.83 8.52 7.56
CA LEU A 96 -8.64 8.09 6.84
C LEU A 96 -7.40 8.18 7.73
N ARG A 97 -7.24 9.27 8.46
CA ARG A 97 -6.12 9.44 9.38
C ARG A 97 -6.15 8.41 10.50
N SER A 98 -7.33 8.10 11.03
CA SER A 98 -7.49 7.08 12.07
C SER A 98 -7.13 5.69 11.54
N ALA A 99 -7.51 5.37 10.31
CA ALA A 99 -7.15 4.11 9.70
C ALA A 99 -5.64 3.98 9.52
N VAL A 100 -4.98 5.04 9.07
CA VAL A 100 -3.52 5.08 8.92
C VAL A 100 -2.84 4.94 10.29
N ALA A 101 -3.34 5.64 11.30
CA ALA A 101 -2.79 5.56 12.64
C ALA A 101 -2.95 4.16 13.24
N ALA A 102 -4.10 3.53 13.04
CA ALA A 102 -4.35 2.17 13.48
C ALA A 102 -3.40 1.18 12.81
N MET A 103 -3.15 1.35 11.51
CA MET A 103 -2.15 0.55 10.80
C MET A 103 -0.75 0.75 11.40
N ALA A 104 -0.37 2.00 11.65
CA ALA A 104 0.95 2.31 12.20
C ALA A 104 1.14 1.65 13.59
N SER A 105 0.10 1.59 14.40
CA SER A 105 0.18 0.97 15.72
C SER A 105 0.31 -0.55 15.65
N GLN A 106 -0.06 -1.16 14.54
CA GLN A 106 0.09 -2.59 14.30
C GLN A 106 1.41 -2.94 13.61
N LEU A 107 2.06 -1.94 13.07
CA LEU A 107 3.38 -2.08 12.48
C LEU A 107 4.45 -2.01 13.59
#